data_bb4176b861c8fd37d7f22be94709741b
#
_entry.id   bb4176b861c8fd37d7f22be94709741b
#
_cell.length_a   1.000
_cell.length_b   1.000
_cell.length_c   1.000
_cell.angle_alpha   90.00
_cell.angle_beta   90.00
_cell.angle_gamma   90.00
#
_symmetry.space_group_name_H-M   'P 1'
#
loop_
_entity.id
_entity.type
_entity.pdbx_description
1 polymer ?
#
loop_
_entity_poly.entity_id
_entity_poly.type
_entity_poly.pdbx_seq_one_letter_code
_entity_poly.pdbx_strand_id
1 'polypeptide(L)'
;NYSIHIYMAFASIMKIFLPKDRVFYGLFEEVSSNLAQMSDIFTKAIAEKDSTARHNLLKSLEEWEHKNDEVTHKIFIELGRNFITPFDREDIHYLATSLDDIADYLWGASKRVMNYGIDDIDDVTQDFANIISKSIKALNKAIYGLRDMKDIRSLTEACVLINSYENEGDDTLDKGMMHL
;
A
#
# COMPACT_ATOMS: atom_id res chain seq x y z
N ASN A 1 39.27 -25.98 -2.48
CA ASN A 1 38.70 -24.79 -3.19
C ASN A 1 37.72 -25.15 -4.31
N TYR A 2 37.69 -26.40 -4.83
CA TYR A 2 36.71 -26.81 -5.87
C TYR A 2 35.26 -26.87 -5.36
N SER A 3 35.02 -27.25 -4.09
CA SER A 3 33.66 -27.34 -3.49
C SER A 3 32.93 -26.02 -3.46
N ILE A 4 33.62 -24.90 -3.19
CA ILE A 4 32.97 -23.58 -3.08
C ILE A 4 32.51 -23.08 -4.46
N HIS A 5 33.28 -23.32 -5.51
CA HIS A 5 32.90 -22.96 -6.88
C HIS A 5 31.71 -23.76 -7.39
N ILE A 6 31.62 -25.06 -7.03
CA ILE A 6 30.48 -25.92 -7.38
C ILE A 6 29.22 -25.44 -6.60
N TYR A 7 29.34 -25.08 -5.33
CA TYR A 7 28.22 -24.54 -4.54
C TYR A 7 27.73 -23.19 -5.07
N MET A 8 28.64 -22.32 -5.48
CA MET A 8 28.25 -21.00 -6.05
C MET A 8 27.64 -21.18 -7.45
N ALA A 9 28.13 -22.09 -8.27
CA ALA A 9 27.56 -22.42 -9.59
C ALA A 9 26.15 -23.06 -9.41
N PHE A 10 25.99 -23.99 -8.46
CA PHE A 10 24.71 -24.64 -8.18
C PHE A 10 23.69 -23.64 -7.60
N ALA A 11 24.10 -22.74 -6.70
CA ALA A 11 23.26 -21.67 -6.17
C ALA A 11 22.87 -20.65 -7.26
N SER A 12 23.75 -20.41 -8.24
CA SER A 12 23.45 -19.53 -9.38
C SER A 12 22.49 -20.19 -10.37
N ILE A 13 22.63 -21.52 -10.60
CA ILE A 13 21.73 -22.32 -11.45
C ILE A 13 20.36 -22.47 -10.76
N MET A 14 20.31 -22.69 -9.43
CA MET A 14 19.06 -22.75 -8.67
C MET A 14 18.29 -21.43 -8.70
N LYS A 15 18.97 -20.26 -8.78
CA LYS A 15 18.31 -18.95 -8.97
C LYS A 15 17.60 -18.84 -10.33
N ILE A 16 18.03 -19.59 -11.34
CA ILE A 16 17.39 -19.64 -12.67
C ILE A 16 16.10 -20.48 -12.63
N PHE A 17 16.02 -21.45 -11.70
CA PHE A 17 14.87 -22.33 -11.51
C PHE A 17 13.90 -21.89 -10.40
N LEU A 18 14.20 -20.81 -9.67
CA LEU A 18 13.20 -20.21 -8.80
C LEU A 18 12.07 -19.63 -9.67
N PRO A 19 10.80 -19.96 -9.40
CA PRO A 19 9.68 -19.41 -10.13
C PRO A 19 9.80 -17.88 -10.15
N LYS A 20 9.97 -17.30 -11.34
CA LYS A 20 10.12 -15.85 -11.54
C LYS A 20 8.86 -15.07 -11.14
N ASP A 21 7.75 -15.77 -11.04
CA ASP A 21 6.47 -15.28 -10.54
C ASP A 21 6.52 -14.80 -9.08
N ARG A 22 7.41 -15.38 -8.26
CA ARG A 22 7.54 -14.97 -6.84
C ARG A 22 8.02 -13.54 -6.63
N VAL A 23 8.69 -12.95 -7.61
CA VAL A 23 9.18 -11.55 -7.49
C VAL A 23 8.00 -10.58 -7.39
N PHE A 24 6.93 -10.78 -8.17
CA PHE A 24 5.76 -9.91 -8.16
C PHE A 24 5.04 -9.92 -6.82
N TYR A 25 4.83 -11.09 -6.24
CA TYR A 25 4.23 -11.18 -4.89
C TYR A 25 5.06 -10.42 -3.86
N GLY A 26 6.39 -10.55 -3.89
CA GLY A 26 7.29 -9.84 -2.96
C GLY A 26 7.20 -8.33 -3.11
N LEU A 27 7.13 -7.83 -4.35
CA LEU A 27 6.99 -6.40 -4.62
C LEU A 27 5.61 -5.88 -4.19
N PHE A 28 4.53 -6.60 -4.45
CA PHE A 28 3.20 -6.23 -3.97
C PHE A 28 3.09 -6.22 -2.44
N GLU A 29 3.70 -7.20 -1.77
CA GLU A 29 3.78 -7.24 -0.31
C GLU A 29 4.57 -6.04 0.23
N GLU A 30 5.66 -5.62 -0.42
CA GLU A 30 6.44 -4.45 -0.06
C GLU A 30 5.61 -3.17 -0.22
N VAL A 31 4.94 -2.97 -1.36
CA VAL A 31 4.04 -1.83 -1.61
C VAL A 31 2.95 -1.77 -0.52
N SER A 32 2.25 -2.88 -0.30
CA SER A 32 1.14 -2.89 0.66
C SER A 32 1.60 -2.69 2.11
N SER A 33 2.82 -3.14 2.46
CA SER A 33 3.42 -2.87 3.78
C SER A 33 3.79 -1.40 3.94
N ASN A 34 4.32 -0.76 2.90
CA ASN A 34 4.59 0.67 2.89
C ASN A 34 3.30 1.47 3.09
N LEU A 35 2.22 1.10 2.37
CA LEU A 35 0.90 1.72 2.54
C LEU A 35 0.36 1.58 3.97
N ALA A 36 0.54 0.41 4.61
CA ALA A 36 0.15 0.21 6.00
C ALA A 36 0.93 1.15 6.94
N GLN A 37 2.23 1.33 6.74
CA GLN A 37 3.03 2.29 7.50
C GLN A 37 2.56 3.74 7.25
N MET A 38 2.30 4.12 6.00
CA MET A 38 1.77 5.44 5.65
C MET A 38 0.45 5.70 6.35
N SER A 39 -0.47 4.74 6.35
CA SER A 39 -1.78 4.89 7.01
C SER A 39 -1.66 5.03 8.53
N ASP A 40 -0.74 4.31 9.17
CA ASP A 40 -0.50 4.42 10.61
C ASP A 40 0.12 5.79 10.96
N ILE A 41 1.06 6.29 10.15
CA ILE A 41 1.63 7.64 10.32
C ILE A 41 0.56 8.71 10.11
N PHE A 42 -0.25 8.58 9.05
CA PHE A 42 -1.32 9.53 8.75
C PHE A 42 -2.35 9.58 9.88
N THR A 43 -2.85 8.43 10.35
CA THR A 43 -3.80 8.37 11.47
C THR A 43 -3.22 8.99 12.74
N LYS A 44 -1.94 8.71 13.03
CA LYS A 44 -1.25 9.31 14.17
C LYS A 44 -1.12 10.83 14.02
N ALA A 45 -0.81 11.31 12.82
CA ALA A 45 -0.69 12.74 12.55
C ALA A 45 -2.03 13.46 12.72
N ILE A 46 -3.12 12.88 12.21
CA ILE A 46 -4.48 13.44 12.34
C ILE A 46 -4.93 13.50 13.81
N ALA A 47 -4.53 12.52 14.64
CA ALA A 47 -4.82 12.52 16.07
C ALA A 47 -3.88 13.42 16.91
N GLU A 48 -2.76 13.90 16.33
CA GLU A 48 -1.78 14.73 17.04
C GLU A 48 -2.31 16.15 17.25
N LYS A 49 -2.24 16.64 18.50
CA LYS A 49 -2.74 17.97 18.88
C LYS A 49 -1.69 19.07 18.68
N ASP A 50 -0.41 18.74 18.82
CA ASP A 50 0.67 19.70 18.57
C ASP A 50 0.86 19.88 17.06
N SER A 51 0.63 21.11 16.58
CA SER A 51 0.69 21.46 15.15
C SER A 51 2.07 21.16 14.54
N THR A 52 3.15 21.41 15.30
CA THR A 52 4.52 21.16 14.82
C THR A 52 4.80 19.66 14.71
N ALA A 53 4.39 18.88 15.72
CA ALA A 53 4.53 17.43 15.69
C ALA A 53 3.68 16.82 14.57
N ARG A 54 2.44 17.27 14.39
CA ARG A 54 1.57 16.90 13.27
C ARG A 54 2.24 17.16 11.92
N HIS A 55 2.75 18.38 11.71
CA HIS A 55 3.43 18.75 10.48
C HIS A 55 4.61 17.83 10.18
N ASN A 56 5.43 17.51 11.17
CA ASN A 56 6.58 16.61 11.00
C ASN A 56 6.15 15.19 10.63
N LEU A 57 5.07 14.66 11.24
CA LEU A 57 4.52 13.36 10.88
C LEU A 57 3.99 13.36 9.45
N LEU A 58 3.18 14.35 9.07
CA LEU A 58 2.64 14.45 7.71
C LEU A 58 3.74 14.59 6.67
N LYS A 59 4.77 15.40 6.95
CA LYS A 59 5.91 15.58 6.05
C LYS A 59 6.71 14.29 5.85
N SER A 60 6.79 13.43 6.86
CA SER A 60 7.50 12.14 6.74
C SER A 60 6.85 11.17 5.74
N LEU A 61 5.59 11.41 5.34
CA LEU A 61 4.90 10.61 4.33
C LEU A 61 5.47 10.78 2.92
N GLU A 62 6.18 11.89 2.64
CA GLU A 62 6.88 12.11 1.37
C GLU A 62 7.92 11.01 1.08
N GLU A 63 8.71 10.65 2.09
CA GLU A 63 9.71 9.59 1.96
C GLU A 63 9.07 8.23 1.68
N TRP A 64 7.93 7.95 2.30
CA TRP A 64 7.21 6.70 2.09
C TRP A 64 6.52 6.62 0.72
N GLU A 65 5.97 7.73 0.23
CA GLU A 65 5.41 7.82 -1.12
C GLU A 65 6.50 7.59 -2.16
N HIS A 66 7.64 8.29 -2.08
CA HIS A 66 8.78 8.07 -2.99
C HIS A 66 9.27 6.63 -2.94
N LYS A 67 9.34 6.02 -1.76
CA LYS A 67 9.73 4.62 -1.61
C LYS A 67 8.72 3.67 -2.27
N ASN A 68 7.44 4.00 -2.19
CA ASN A 68 6.38 3.22 -2.81
C ASN A 68 6.43 3.32 -4.34
N ASP A 69 6.60 4.53 -4.88
CA ASP A 69 6.81 4.78 -6.31
C ASP A 69 8.01 3.99 -6.87
N GLU A 70 9.14 3.96 -6.13
CA GLU A 70 10.29 3.13 -6.53
C GLU A 70 9.94 1.63 -6.62
N VAL A 71 9.13 1.10 -5.71
CA VAL A 71 8.73 -0.31 -5.74
C VAL A 71 7.74 -0.56 -6.89
N THR A 72 6.80 0.34 -7.11
CA THR A 72 5.86 0.32 -8.25
C THR A 72 6.63 0.33 -9.58
N HIS A 73 7.64 1.17 -9.68
CA HIS A 73 8.53 1.21 -10.84
C HIS A 73 9.27 -0.12 -11.08
N LYS A 74 9.72 -0.78 -10.00
CA LYS A 74 10.33 -2.13 -10.09
C LYS A 74 9.34 -3.16 -10.62
N ILE A 75 8.05 -3.09 -10.25
CA ILE A 75 7.01 -3.97 -10.79
C ILE A 75 6.93 -3.82 -12.32
N PHE A 76 6.91 -2.60 -12.84
CA PHE A 76 6.85 -2.34 -14.28
C PHE A 76 8.11 -2.80 -15.02
N ILE A 77 9.29 -2.63 -14.42
CA ILE A 77 10.54 -3.15 -14.96
C ILE A 77 10.50 -4.68 -15.04
N GLU A 78 10.03 -5.34 -13.98
CA GLU A 78 9.91 -6.80 -13.95
C GLU A 78 8.85 -7.31 -14.95
N LEU A 79 7.77 -6.59 -15.15
CA LEU A 79 6.81 -6.86 -16.24
C LEU A 79 7.48 -6.79 -17.62
N GLY A 80 8.35 -5.81 -17.86
CA GLY A 80 9.09 -5.70 -19.10
C GLY A 80 10.10 -6.84 -19.35
N ARG A 81 10.65 -7.41 -18.27
CA ARG A 81 11.70 -8.45 -18.33
C ARG A 81 11.19 -9.89 -18.32
N ASN A 82 9.98 -10.12 -17.79
CA ASN A 82 9.46 -11.47 -17.60
C ASN A 82 8.26 -11.72 -18.51
N PHE A 83 8.34 -12.77 -19.33
CA PHE A 83 7.22 -13.22 -20.16
C PHE A 83 6.20 -14.06 -19.37
N ILE A 84 6.66 -14.74 -18.32
CA ILE A 84 5.82 -15.57 -17.46
C ILE A 84 5.51 -14.77 -16.20
N THR A 85 4.24 -14.55 -15.93
CA THR A 85 3.71 -13.81 -14.79
C THR A 85 2.75 -14.68 -13.98
N PRO A 86 2.55 -14.41 -12.66
CA PRO A 86 1.68 -15.25 -11.81
C PRO A 86 0.20 -15.15 -12.18
N PHE A 87 -0.22 -14.04 -12.78
CA PHE A 87 -1.57 -13.77 -13.29
C PHE A 87 -1.46 -12.80 -14.48
N ASP A 88 -2.58 -12.35 -15.04
CA ASP A 88 -2.58 -11.53 -16.24
C ASP A 88 -1.72 -10.26 -16.08
N ARG A 89 -0.98 -9.90 -17.13
CA ARG A 89 -0.06 -8.76 -17.11
C ARG A 89 -0.79 -7.42 -16.96
N GLU A 90 -1.99 -7.31 -17.54
CA GLU A 90 -2.82 -6.12 -17.42
C GLU A 90 -3.33 -5.98 -15.98
N ASP A 91 -3.69 -7.10 -15.32
CA ASP A 91 -4.08 -7.11 -13.91
C ASP A 91 -2.94 -6.73 -12.99
N ILE A 92 -1.70 -7.21 -13.25
CA ILE A 92 -0.50 -6.80 -12.51
C ILE A 92 -0.27 -5.30 -12.65
N HIS A 93 -0.36 -4.77 -13.86
CA HIS A 93 -0.20 -3.34 -14.12
C HIS A 93 -1.26 -2.52 -13.39
N TYR A 94 -2.53 -2.93 -13.52
CA TYR A 94 -3.65 -2.25 -12.89
C TYR A 94 -3.55 -2.26 -11.36
N LEU A 95 -3.22 -3.40 -10.78
CA LEU A 95 -3.03 -3.51 -9.33
C LEU A 95 -1.88 -2.63 -8.85
N ALA A 96 -0.74 -2.63 -9.55
CA ALA A 96 0.42 -1.79 -9.20
C ALA A 96 0.06 -0.30 -9.21
N THR A 97 -0.61 0.17 -10.28
CA THR A 97 -1.05 1.57 -10.40
C THR A 97 -2.05 1.93 -9.30
N SER A 98 -3.03 1.04 -9.03
CA SER A 98 -4.05 1.32 -8.00
C SER A 98 -3.46 1.38 -6.59
N LEU A 99 -2.42 0.60 -6.30
CA LEU A 99 -1.72 0.67 -5.01
C LEU A 99 -0.89 1.95 -4.88
N ASP A 100 -0.29 2.39 -5.98
CA ASP A 100 0.47 3.63 -6.07
C ASP A 100 -0.44 4.86 -5.86
N ASP A 101 -1.60 4.88 -6.51
CA ASP A 101 -2.62 5.92 -6.32
C ASP A 101 -3.00 6.11 -4.85
N ILE A 102 -3.04 5.03 -4.04
CA ILE A 102 -3.32 5.13 -2.60
C ILE A 102 -2.22 5.90 -1.87
N ALA A 103 -0.94 5.64 -2.18
CA ALA A 103 0.18 6.39 -1.61
C ALA A 103 0.11 7.87 -1.99
N ASP A 104 -0.15 8.15 -3.27
CA ASP A 104 -0.31 9.49 -3.81
C ASP A 104 -1.44 10.27 -3.12
N TYR A 105 -2.59 9.62 -2.90
CA TYR A 105 -3.73 10.25 -2.21
C TYR A 105 -3.42 10.54 -0.74
N LEU A 106 -2.75 9.63 -0.03
CA LEU A 106 -2.33 9.86 1.36
C LEU A 106 -1.36 11.03 1.47
N TRP A 107 -0.35 11.07 0.58
CA TRP A 107 0.60 12.18 0.53
C TRP A 107 -0.08 13.47 0.07
N GLY A 108 -0.95 13.40 -0.93
CA GLY A 108 -1.73 14.55 -1.39
C GLY A 108 -2.64 15.15 -0.32
N ALA A 109 -3.30 14.31 0.48
CA ALA A 109 -4.10 14.74 1.63
C ALA A 109 -3.23 15.41 2.69
N SER A 110 -2.08 14.81 3.01
CA SER A 110 -1.11 15.36 3.96
C SER A 110 -0.60 16.73 3.55
N LYS A 111 -0.26 16.91 2.27
CA LYS A 111 0.12 18.22 1.71
C LYS A 111 -0.98 19.26 1.87
N ARG A 112 -2.25 18.89 1.68
CA ARG A 112 -3.38 19.83 1.85
C ARG A 112 -3.52 20.27 3.30
N VAL A 113 -3.46 19.34 4.27
CA VAL A 113 -3.51 19.68 5.70
C VAL A 113 -2.40 20.67 6.07
N MET A 114 -1.17 20.42 5.60
CA MET A 114 -0.03 21.31 5.88
C MET A 114 -0.15 22.66 5.17
N ASN A 115 -0.49 22.67 3.88
CA ASN A 115 -0.48 23.88 3.05
C ASN A 115 -1.63 24.85 3.40
N TYR A 116 -2.77 24.32 3.84
CA TYR A 116 -3.90 25.13 4.29
C TYR A 116 -3.82 25.51 5.75
N GLY A 117 -2.79 25.03 6.48
CA GLY A 117 -2.62 25.33 7.90
C GLY A 117 -3.80 24.85 8.74
N ILE A 118 -4.29 23.62 8.49
CA ILE A 118 -5.42 23.06 9.22
C ILE A 118 -4.94 22.63 10.59
N ASP A 119 -5.14 23.48 11.58
CA ASP A 119 -4.72 23.23 12.97
C ASP A 119 -5.80 22.54 13.80
N ASP A 120 -7.06 22.81 13.51
CA ASP A 120 -8.20 22.19 14.19
C ASP A 120 -8.71 20.99 13.36
N ILE A 121 -8.48 19.80 13.88
CA ILE A 121 -8.90 18.54 13.26
C ILE A 121 -10.18 18.08 13.95
N ASP A 122 -11.27 18.07 13.20
CA ASP A 122 -12.58 17.63 13.68
C ASP A 122 -12.70 16.09 13.77
N ASP A 123 -13.76 15.64 14.42
CA ASP A 123 -14.03 14.21 14.61
C ASP A 123 -14.27 13.50 13.26
N VAL A 124 -14.87 14.17 12.27
CA VAL A 124 -15.12 13.62 10.93
C VAL A 124 -13.80 13.29 10.23
N THR A 125 -12.83 14.21 10.29
CA THR A 125 -11.49 13.99 9.73
C THR A 125 -10.77 12.83 10.43
N GLN A 126 -10.93 12.70 11.76
CA GLN A 126 -10.38 11.57 12.51
C GLN A 126 -11.04 10.24 12.12
N ASP A 127 -12.36 10.23 11.94
CA ASP A 127 -13.11 9.05 11.48
C ASP A 127 -12.64 8.62 10.10
N PHE A 128 -12.44 9.55 9.15
CA PHE A 128 -11.87 9.25 7.84
C PHE A 128 -10.48 8.61 7.94
N ALA A 129 -9.59 9.17 8.75
CA ALA A 129 -8.25 8.61 8.93
C ALA A 129 -8.30 7.17 9.46
N ASN A 130 -9.23 6.88 10.37
CA ASN A 130 -9.45 5.54 10.92
C ASN A 130 -10.02 4.57 9.87
N ILE A 131 -10.99 5.00 9.05
CA ILE A 131 -11.57 4.20 7.96
C ILE A 131 -10.50 3.85 6.93
N ILE A 132 -9.69 4.82 6.50
CA ILE A 132 -8.57 4.62 5.59
C ILE A 132 -7.58 3.59 6.15
N SER A 133 -7.21 3.71 7.44
CA SER A 133 -6.31 2.75 8.08
C SER A 133 -6.88 1.32 8.12
N LYS A 134 -8.18 1.17 8.43
CA LYS A 134 -8.87 -0.13 8.40
C LYS A 134 -8.85 -0.74 7.00
N SER A 135 -9.18 0.06 5.97
CA SER A 135 -9.21 -0.35 4.57
C SER A 135 -7.83 -0.81 4.08
N ILE A 136 -6.79 -0.05 4.38
CA ILE A 136 -5.41 -0.39 3.98
C ILE A 136 -4.93 -1.66 4.71
N LYS A 137 -5.30 -1.86 5.97
CA LYS A 137 -4.97 -3.10 6.71
C LYS A 137 -5.68 -4.32 6.11
N ALA A 138 -6.93 -4.18 5.68
CA ALA A 138 -7.65 -5.23 4.97
C ALA A 138 -7.01 -5.52 3.60
N LEU A 139 -6.64 -4.47 2.86
CA LEU A 139 -5.91 -4.57 1.59
C LEU A 139 -4.56 -5.28 1.77
N ASN A 140 -3.77 -4.89 2.76
CA ASN A 140 -2.49 -5.54 3.06
C ASN A 140 -2.67 -7.05 3.30
N LYS A 141 -3.68 -7.43 4.09
CA LYS A 141 -4.00 -8.85 4.30
C LYS A 141 -4.37 -9.56 3.00
N ALA A 142 -5.15 -8.91 2.12
CA ALA A 142 -5.51 -9.47 0.82
C ALA A 142 -4.28 -9.66 -0.09
N ILE A 143 -3.38 -8.68 -0.14
CA ILE A 143 -2.14 -8.75 -0.94
C ILE A 143 -1.26 -9.91 -0.49
N TYR A 144 -1.07 -10.10 0.83
CA TYR A 144 -0.34 -11.27 1.34
C TYR A 144 -1.02 -12.60 1.00
N GLY A 145 -2.36 -12.61 0.89
CA GLY A 145 -3.15 -13.76 0.47
C GLY A 145 -2.98 -14.14 -1.01
N LEU A 146 -2.51 -13.24 -1.87
CA LEU A 146 -2.29 -13.52 -3.29
C LEU A 146 -1.27 -14.63 -3.55
N ARG A 147 -0.32 -14.87 -2.64
CA ARG A 147 0.62 -16.00 -2.75
C ARG A 147 -0.07 -17.36 -2.70
N ASP A 148 -1.12 -17.46 -1.93
CA ASP A 148 -1.90 -18.68 -1.80
C ASP A 148 -3.28 -18.50 -2.43
N MET A 149 -3.30 -18.51 -3.78
CA MET A 149 -4.52 -18.39 -4.58
C MET A 149 -5.53 -19.54 -4.34
N LYS A 150 -5.21 -20.51 -3.47
CA LYS A 150 -6.14 -21.57 -3.09
C LYS A 150 -7.17 -21.08 -2.07
N ASP A 151 -6.85 -20.05 -1.30
CA ASP A 151 -7.79 -19.42 -0.35
C ASP A 151 -8.52 -18.22 -0.96
N ILE A 152 -9.25 -18.47 -2.06
CA ILE A 152 -10.07 -17.46 -2.74
C ILE A 152 -11.11 -16.88 -1.78
N ARG A 153 -11.59 -17.67 -0.81
CA ARG A 153 -12.57 -17.20 0.16
C ARG A 153 -12.04 -16.06 1.03
N SER A 154 -10.83 -16.19 1.57
CA SER A 154 -10.20 -15.13 2.38
C SER A 154 -9.97 -13.85 1.58
N LEU A 155 -9.60 -13.97 0.29
CA LEU A 155 -9.48 -12.83 -0.61
C LEU A 155 -10.83 -12.14 -0.85
N THR A 156 -11.87 -12.92 -1.11
CA THR A 156 -13.22 -12.38 -1.31
C THR A 156 -13.74 -11.69 -0.04
N GLU A 157 -13.54 -12.29 1.13
CA GLU A 157 -13.90 -11.68 2.42
C GLU A 157 -13.17 -10.34 2.64
N ALA A 158 -11.90 -10.24 2.27
CA ALA A 158 -11.14 -8.99 2.36
C ALA A 158 -11.70 -7.92 1.39
N CYS A 159 -12.04 -8.29 0.15
CA CYS A 159 -12.68 -7.36 -0.80
C CYS A 159 -14.03 -6.86 -0.30
N VAL A 160 -14.87 -7.75 0.25
CA VAL A 160 -16.17 -7.36 0.86
C VAL A 160 -15.95 -6.40 2.02
N LEU A 161 -14.94 -6.64 2.85
CA LEU A 161 -14.62 -5.78 3.97
C LEU A 161 -14.14 -4.38 3.52
N ILE A 162 -13.31 -4.31 2.48
CA ILE A 162 -12.86 -3.03 1.89
C ILE A 162 -14.05 -2.25 1.35
N ASN A 163 -14.96 -2.91 0.62
CA ASN A 163 -16.21 -2.29 0.14
C ASN A 163 -17.11 -1.80 1.29
N SER A 164 -17.13 -2.50 2.43
CA SER A 164 -17.86 -2.05 3.62
C SER A 164 -17.24 -0.77 4.21
N TYR A 165 -15.92 -0.64 4.18
CA TYR A 165 -15.24 0.58 4.63
C TYR A 165 -15.42 1.75 3.65
N GLU A 166 -15.55 1.47 2.36
CA GLU A 166 -15.90 2.51 1.38
C GLU A 166 -17.28 3.08 1.68
N ASN A 167 -18.31 2.25 1.92
CA ASN A 167 -19.63 2.72 2.33
C ASN A 167 -19.59 3.47 3.69
N GLU A 168 -18.78 3.02 4.67
CA GLU A 168 -18.57 3.76 5.94
C GLU A 168 -17.97 5.15 5.67
N GLY A 169 -17.06 5.25 4.67
CA GLY A 169 -16.46 6.50 4.22
C GLY A 169 -17.49 7.44 3.61
N ASP A 170 -18.35 6.96 2.73
CA ASP A 170 -19.42 7.75 2.10
C ASP A 170 -20.40 8.30 3.15
N ASP A 171 -20.84 7.46 4.09
CA ASP A 171 -21.68 7.90 5.21
C ASP A 171 -21.00 8.97 6.08
N THR A 172 -19.69 8.87 6.26
CA THR A 172 -18.90 9.84 7.04
C THR A 172 -18.76 11.15 6.28
N LEU A 173 -18.59 11.10 4.95
CA LEU A 173 -18.58 12.30 4.09
C LEU A 173 -19.91 13.03 4.16
N ASP A 174 -21.02 12.33 4.02
CA ASP A 174 -22.36 12.93 4.09
C ASP A 174 -22.61 13.60 5.44
N LYS A 175 -22.20 12.98 6.55
CA LYS A 175 -22.26 13.61 7.88
C LYS A 175 -21.42 14.88 7.95
N GLY A 176 -20.18 14.85 7.43
CA GLY A 176 -19.30 16.02 7.40
C GLY A 176 -19.89 17.18 6.61
N MET A 177 -20.48 16.91 5.44
CA MET A 177 -21.14 17.95 4.63
C MET A 177 -22.37 18.59 5.29
N MET A 178 -23.07 17.86 6.17
CA MET A 178 -24.21 18.42 6.91
C MET A 178 -23.81 19.36 8.04
N HIS A 179 -22.54 19.38 8.44
CA HIS A 179 -22.01 20.22 9.51
C HIS A 179 -21.25 21.45 9.00
N LEU A 180 -21.13 21.64 7.68
CA LEU A 180 -20.55 22.81 7.02
C LEU A 180 -21.62 23.88 6.75
#